data_28739e13af7eb5d9754ac7c01dad5304
#
_entry.id   28739e13af7eb5d9754ac7c01dad5304
#
_cell.length_a   1.000
_cell.length_b   1.000
_cell.length_c   1.000
_cell.angle_alpha   90.00
_cell.angle_beta   90.00
_cell.angle_gamma   90.00
#
_symmetry.space_group_name_H-M   'P 1'
#
loop_
_entity.id
_entity.type
_entity.pdbx_description
1 polymer ?
#
loop_
_entity_poly.entity_id
_entity_poly.type
_entity_poly.pdbx_seq_one_letter_code
_entity_poly.pdbx_strand_id
1 'polypeptide(L)'
;LGVDRLFVDESQNYKNLFLYTKMRNVAGLGTSEAQKSSDMFAKCRYLDEITGGRGVIFATGTPISNSMTEMYTLMRYLQYNTLQQKGLTHFDAWASTFGETTTAIELAPEGTGYRARTRFSKFFNLPELMAMFKETADIKTSDQLHLPVPEAKFETVVVKPSEIQQDM
;
A
#
# COMPACT_ATOMS: atom_id res chain seq x y z
N LEU A 1 1.21 29.81 8.50
CA LEU A 1 1.93 29.96 7.22
C LEU A 1 1.00 30.25 6.04
N GLY A 2 -0.33 30.12 6.19
CA GLY A 2 -1.29 30.37 5.12
C GLY A 2 -1.21 29.38 3.96
N VAL A 3 -0.70 28.16 4.20
CA VAL A 3 -0.65 27.10 3.19
C VAL A 3 -2.03 26.46 3.08
N ASP A 4 -2.55 26.36 1.88
CA ASP A 4 -3.86 25.78 1.55
C ASP A 4 -3.76 24.60 0.55
N ARG A 5 -2.55 24.32 0.03
CA ARG A 5 -2.28 23.21 -0.89
C ARG A 5 -0.97 22.52 -0.53
N LEU A 6 -0.99 21.22 -0.62
CA LEU A 6 0.16 20.36 -0.38
C LEU A 6 0.34 19.38 -1.55
N PHE A 7 1.46 19.48 -2.24
CA PHE A 7 1.87 18.55 -3.28
C PHE A 7 2.97 17.68 -2.73
N VAL A 8 2.79 16.37 -2.78
CA VAL A 8 3.74 15.38 -2.27
C VAL A 8 4.15 14.46 -3.39
N ASP A 9 5.38 14.61 -3.85
CA ASP A 9 6.00 13.68 -4.77
C ASP A 9 6.60 12.48 -4.01
N GLU A 10 6.70 11.34 -4.67
CA GLU A 10 7.15 10.07 -4.07
C GLU A 10 6.40 9.73 -2.76
N SER A 11 5.08 9.86 -2.81
CA SER A 11 4.20 9.74 -1.65
C SER A 11 4.25 8.36 -0.96
N GLN A 12 4.74 7.30 -1.64
CA GLN A 12 5.01 6.00 -1.02
C GLN A 12 6.01 6.05 0.15
N ASN A 13 6.80 7.13 0.26
CA ASN A 13 7.68 7.34 1.40
C ASN A 13 6.92 7.54 2.73
N TYR A 14 5.61 7.78 2.67
CA TYR A 14 4.72 7.98 3.82
C TYR A 14 3.80 6.80 4.09
N LYS A 15 4.07 5.64 3.51
CA LYS A 15 3.23 4.44 3.64
C LYS A 15 3.18 3.84 5.06
N ASN A 16 4.20 4.09 5.89
CA ASN A 16 4.29 3.58 7.25
C ASN A 16 3.50 4.46 8.23
N LEU A 17 2.23 4.68 7.94
CA LEU A 17 1.29 5.32 8.85
C LEU A 17 0.78 4.29 9.86
N PHE A 18 0.70 4.69 11.13
CA PHE A 18 0.20 3.81 12.18
C PHE A 18 -1.10 3.12 11.79
N LEU A 19 -1.14 1.80 12.00
CA LEU A 19 -2.26 0.94 11.73
C LEU A 19 -2.68 0.24 13.02
N TYR A 20 -3.85 0.59 13.55
CA TYR A 20 -4.45 -0.16 14.64
C TYR A 20 -5.27 -1.31 14.08
N THR A 21 -4.96 -2.53 14.52
CA THR A 21 -5.70 -3.73 14.13
C THR A 21 -5.72 -4.75 15.26
N LYS A 22 -6.82 -5.48 15.38
CA LYS A 22 -6.95 -6.64 16.25
C LYS A 22 -6.45 -7.93 15.57
N MET A 23 -6.17 -7.88 14.27
CA MET A 23 -5.62 -9.01 13.53
C MET A 23 -4.20 -9.29 14.00
N ARG A 24 -3.96 -10.52 14.46
CA ARG A 24 -2.65 -10.98 14.91
C ARG A 24 -2.12 -12.02 13.94
N ASN A 25 -0.80 -12.06 13.77
CA ASN A 25 -0.10 -13.07 12.96
C ASN A 25 -0.51 -13.09 11.47
N VAL A 26 -0.92 -11.93 10.92
CA VAL A 26 -1.20 -11.78 9.48
C VAL A 26 0.02 -11.16 8.82
N ALA A 27 0.62 -11.90 7.90
CA ALA A 27 1.77 -11.40 7.13
C ALA A 27 1.33 -10.31 6.15
N GLY A 28 2.17 -9.29 5.99
CA GLY A 28 1.90 -8.13 5.13
C GLY A 28 1.15 -7.00 5.83
N LEU A 29 0.77 -7.16 7.10
CA LEU A 29 0.31 -6.05 7.93
C LEU A 29 1.53 -5.36 8.55
N GLY A 30 1.96 -4.26 7.95
CA GLY A 30 2.98 -3.40 8.54
C GLY A 30 2.38 -2.63 9.72
N THR A 31 2.81 -2.96 10.94
CA THR A 31 2.45 -2.21 12.15
C THR A 31 3.51 -1.18 12.52
N SER A 32 4.53 -1.02 11.68
CA SER A 32 5.57 -0.02 11.89
C SER A 32 5.01 1.38 11.68
N GLU A 33 5.25 2.24 12.64
CA GLU A 33 4.90 3.66 12.56
C GLU A 33 6.16 4.49 12.29
N ALA A 34 6.06 5.39 11.32
CA ALA A 34 7.06 6.42 11.11
C ALA A 34 6.49 7.77 11.52
N GLN A 35 7.19 8.49 12.40
CA GLN A 35 6.76 9.81 12.87
C GLN A 35 6.43 10.77 11.73
N LYS A 36 7.22 10.74 10.63
CA LYS A 36 6.96 11.55 9.43
C LYS A 36 5.60 11.24 8.78
N SER A 37 5.14 9.99 8.87
CA SER A 37 3.84 9.59 8.30
C SER A 37 2.69 10.07 9.17
N SER A 38 2.82 10.01 10.48
CA SER A 38 1.82 10.53 11.41
C SER A 38 1.73 12.06 11.35
N ASP A 39 2.87 12.75 11.22
CA ASP A 39 2.92 14.20 11.01
C ASP A 39 2.28 14.60 9.67
N MET A 40 2.59 13.87 8.58
CA MET A 40 1.96 14.08 7.28
C MET A 40 0.44 13.87 7.37
N PHE A 41 -0.01 12.84 8.06
CA PHE A 41 -1.44 12.57 8.22
C PHE A 41 -2.16 13.73 8.93
N ALA A 42 -1.60 14.25 10.00
CA ALA A 42 -2.18 15.41 10.70
C ALA A 42 -2.29 16.64 9.77
N LYS A 43 -1.27 16.89 8.94
CA LYS A 43 -1.28 17.97 7.95
C LYS A 43 -2.34 17.76 6.88
N CYS A 44 -2.48 16.55 6.36
CA CYS A 44 -3.52 16.21 5.39
C CYS A 44 -4.92 16.42 5.98
N ARG A 45 -5.16 15.98 7.23
CA ARG A 45 -6.45 16.18 7.90
C ARG A 45 -6.78 17.65 8.08
N TYR A 46 -5.80 18.45 8.51
CA TYR A 46 -5.97 19.90 8.65
C TYR A 46 -6.31 20.57 7.32
N LEU A 47 -5.56 20.22 6.25
CA LEU A 47 -5.81 20.79 4.93
C LEU A 47 -7.18 20.36 4.36
N ASP A 48 -7.59 19.13 4.57
CA ASP A 48 -8.91 18.65 4.16
C ASP A 48 -10.03 19.46 4.85
N GLU A 49 -9.87 19.76 6.13
CA GLU A 49 -10.84 20.54 6.90
C GLU A 49 -10.99 21.96 6.35
N ILE A 50 -9.87 22.67 6.12
CA ILE A 50 -9.91 24.09 5.66
C ILE A 50 -10.21 24.25 4.18
N THR A 51 -10.03 23.20 3.36
CA THR A 51 -10.21 23.27 1.90
C THR A 51 -11.40 22.45 1.38
N GLY A 52 -12.13 21.78 2.26
CA GLY A 52 -13.23 20.88 1.86
C GLY A 52 -12.72 19.66 1.07
N GLY A 53 -11.60 19.06 1.47
CA GLY A 53 -11.04 17.87 0.84
C GLY A 53 -10.27 18.10 -0.47
N ARG A 54 -9.80 19.33 -0.73
CA ARG A 54 -9.12 19.71 -1.98
C ARG A 54 -7.70 20.19 -1.77
N GLY A 55 -7.14 20.02 -0.57
CA GLY A 55 -5.85 20.60 -0.18
C GLY A 55 -4.65 19.71 -0.47
N VAL A 56 -4.82 18.42 -0.76
CA VAL A 56 -3.73 17.45 -0.80
C VAL A 56 -3.67 16.74 -2.15
N ILE A 57 -2.49 16.74 -2.76
CA ILE A 57 -2.20 16.04 -4.00
C ILE A 57 -0.98 15.14 -3.79
N PHE A 58 -1.13 13.85 -3.99
CA PHE A 58 -0.06 12.87 -3.94
C PHE A 58 0.30 12.42 -5.35
N ALA A 59 1.61 12.35 -5.64
CA ALA A 59 2.13 11.76 -6.86
C ALA A 59 3.04 10.58 -6.52
N THR A 60 2.91 9.48 -7.25
CA THR A 60 3.77 8.30 -7.09
C THR A 60 3.68 7.39 -8.30
N GLY A 61 4.80 6.79 -8.70
CA GLY A 61 4.83 5.70 -9.69
C GLY A 61 4.51 4.32 -9.09
N THR A 62 4.49 4.19 -7.75
CA THR A 62 4.31 2.91 -7.04
C THR A 62 3.34 3.06 -5.87
N PRO A 63 2.04 3.29 -6.13
CA PRO A 63 1.06 3.54 -5.07
C PRO A 63 0.90 2.35 -4.10
N ILE A 64 1.06 1.14 -4.62
CA ILE A 64 0.99 -0.11 -3.85
C ILE A 64 2.18 -0.96 -4.26
N SER A 65 3.14 -1.18 -3.36
CA SER A 65 4.36 -1.92 -3.65
C SER A 65 4.42 -3.30 -3.00
N ASN A 66 4.02 -3.42 -1.74
CA ASN A 66 4.27 -4.63 -0.94
C ASN A 66 3.02 -5.20 -0.26
N SER A 67 2.00 -4.40 -0.03
CA SER A 67 0.87 -4.82 0.78
C SER A 67 -0.40 -4.07 0.42
N MET A 68 -1.51 -4.78 0.52
CA MET A 68 -2.86 -4.21 0.40
C MET A 68 -3.13 -3.10 1.43
N THR A 69 -2.43 -3.12 2.57
CA THR A 69 -2.54 -2.07 3.59
C THR A 69 -2.08 -0.71 3.11
N GLU A 70 -1.20 -0.67 2.10
CA GLU A 70 -0.75 0.59 1.49
C GLU A 70 -1.90 1.33 0.80
N MET A 71 -2.83 0.59 0.18
CA MET A 71 -4.05 1.19 -0.39
C MET A 71 -4.93 1.83 0.69
N TYR A 72 -5.17 1.13 1.79
CA TYR A 72 -5.88 1.69 2.92
C TYR A 72 -5.20 2.95 3.48
N THR A 73 -3.88 2.93 3.57
CA THR A 73 -3.10 4.09 4.02
C THR A 73 -3.28 5.28 3.09
N LEU A 74 -3.22 5.08 1.77
CA LEU A 74 -3.50 6.14 0.79
C LEU A 74 -4.91 6.70 0.94
N MET A 75 -5.92 5.83 1.11
CA MET A 75 -7.30 6.26 1.33
C MET A 75 -7.44 7.06 2.64
N ARG A 76 -6.69 6.74 3.68
CA ARG A 76 -6.66 7.55 4.92
C ARG A 76 -6.13 8.96 4.68
N TYR A 77 -5.12 9.13 3.84
CA TYR A 77 -4.59 10.45 3.49
C TYR A 77 -5.55 11.25 2.61
N LEU A 78 -6.17 10.61 1.61
CA LEU A 78 -6.85 11.31 0.52
C LEU A 78 -8.38 11.24 0.59
N GLN A 79 -8.94 10.24 1.28
CA GLN A 79 -10.38 9.94 1.31
C GLN A 79 -10.92 9.69 2.73
N TYR A 80 -10.32 10.30 3.73
CA TYR A 80 -10.71 10.00 5.12
C TYR A 80 -12.19 10.24 5.38
N ASN A 81 -12.75 11.30 4.83
CA ASN A 81 -14.16 11.62 5.00
C ASN A 81 -15.08 10.57 4.35
N THR A 82 -14.70 10.04 3.17
CA THR A 82 -15.41 8.93 2.53
C THR A 82 -15.33 7.66 3.37
N LEU A 83 -14.15 7.34 3.91
CA LEU A 83 -13.99 6.21 4.84
C LEU A 83 -14.87 6.38 6.09
N GLN A 84 -14.97 7.59 6.62
CA GLN A 84 -15.80 7.89 7.78
C GLN A 84 -17.29 7.70 7.48
N GLN A 85 -17.78 8.23 6.37
CA GLN A 85 -19.17 8.09 5.93
C GLN A 85 -19.57 6.63 5.72
N LYS A 86 -18.65 5.80 5.24
CA LYS A 86 -18.86 4.37 4.99
C LYS A 86 -18.56 3.47 6.21
N GLY A 87 -18.14 4.03 7.35
CA GLY A 87 -17.78 3.25 8.54
C GLY A 87 -16.48 2.45 8.39
N LEU A 88 -15.59 2.85 7.47
CA LEU A 88 -14.36 2.14 7.10
C LEU A 88 -13.09 2.80 7.64
N THR A 89 -13.20 3.68 8.63
CA THR A 89 -12.05 4.37 9.25
C THR A 89 -11.15 3.45 10.06
N HIS A 90 -11.69 2.32 10.54
CA HIS A 90 -10.91 1.30 11.21
C HIS A 90 -10.43 0.26 10.22
N PHE A 91 -9.14 -0.09 10.29
CA PHE A 91 -8.56 -1.05 9.37
C PHE A 91 -9.31 -2.38 9.33
N ASP A 92 -9.71 -2.91 10.48
CA ASP A 92 -10.39 -4.21 10.56
C ASP A 92 -11.75 -4.19 9.82
N ALA A 93 -12.47 -3.06 9.86
CA ALA A 93 -13.71 -2.88 9.09
C ALA A 93 -13.43 -2.81 7.58
N TRP A 94 -12.43 -2.03 7.16
CA TRP A 94 -11.99 -1.95 5.78
C TRP A 94 -11.51 -3.31 5.26
N ALA A 95 -10.69 -3.99 6.05
CA ALA A 95 -10.12 -5.28 5.72
C ALA A 95 -11.19 -6.38 5.59
N SER A 96 -12.21 -6.38 6.45
CA SER A 96 -13.33 -7.34 6.35
C SER A 96 -14.23 -7.09 5.13
N THR A 97 -14.24 -5.85 4.61
CA THR A 97 -15.04 -5.48 3.43
C THR A 97 -14.32 -5.78 2.12
N PHE A 98 -13.00 -5.61 2.09
CA PHE A 98 -12.23 -5.65 0.84
C PHE A 98 -11.12 -6.67 0.79
N GLY A 99 -10.81 -7.33 1.89
CA GLY A 99 -9.68 -8.24 1.97
C GLY A 99 -10.07 -9.67 2.38
N GLU A 100 -9.41 -10.63 1.78
CA GLU A 100 -9.51 -12.03 2.13
C GLU A 100 -8.16 -12.49 2.68
N THR A 101 -8.21 -13.15 3.84
CA THR A 101 -7.02 -13.78 4.43
C THR A 101 -7.00 -15.26 4.09
N THR A 102 -5.85 -15.76 3.66
CA THR A 102 -5.63 -17.19 3.47
C THR A 102 -4.55 -17.68 4.44
N THR A 103 -4.77 -18.86 4.99
CA THR A 103 -3.78 -19.54 5.82
C THR A 103 -3.19 -20.69 5.03
N ALA A 104 -1.88 -20.67 4.85
CA ALA A 104 -1.11 -21.73 4.21
C ALA A 104 -0.13 -22.35 5.21
N ILE A 105 0.17 -23.62 5.03
CA ILE A 105 1.24 -24.29 5.75
C ILE A 105 2.53 -24.09 4.94
N GLU A 106 3.51 -23.46 5.54
CA GLU A 106 4.80 -23.15 4.93
C GLU A 106 5.93 -23.85 5.70
N LEU A 107 7.01 -24.17 5.01
CA LEU A 107 8.24 -24.63 5.67
C LEU A 107 8.77 -23.50 6.57
N ALA A 108 9.15 -23.86 7.78
CA ALA A 108 9.76 -22.87 8.70
C ALA A 108 11.09 -22.36 8.13
N PRO A 109 11.46 -21.06 8.35
CA PRO A 109 12.71 -20.48 7.82
C PRO A 109 13.95 -21.24 8.24
N GLU A 110 13.88 -21.92 9.36
CA GLU A 110 14.96 -22.74 9.92
C GLU A 110 15.14 -24.09 9.17
N GLY A 111 14.30 -24.35 8.15
CA GLY A 111 14.33 -25.58 7.36
C GLY A 111 13.80 -26.83 8.09
N THR A 112 13.40 -26.69 9.34
CA THR A 112 12.90 -27.80 10.17
C THR A 112 11.45 -27.54 10.59
N GLY A 113 10.52 -28.37 10.08
CA GLY A 113 9.10 -28.32 10.45
C GLY A 113 8.26 -27.38 9.58
N TYR A 114 6.96 -27.39 9.85
CA TYR A 114 5.96 -26.59 9.14
C TYR A 114 5.29 -25.62 10.09
N ARG A 115 4.96 -24.43 9.59
CA ARG A 115 4.18 -23.42 10.32
C ARG A 115 2.98 -22.97 9.50
N ALA A 116 1.87 -22.74 10.18
CA ALA A 116 0.72 -22.07 9.57
C ALA A 116 1.00 -20.57 9.50
N ARG A 117 0.85 -19.97 8.31
CA ARG A 117 0.99 -18.53 8.10
C ARG A 117 -0.22 -17.98 7.40
N THR A 118 -0.87 -17.03 8.05
CA THR A 118 -1.99 -16.28 7.49
C THR A 118 -1.47 -15.05 6.78
N ARG A 119 -1.96 -14.81 5.57
CA ARG A 119 -1.60 -13.62 4.76
C ARG A 119 -2.86 -12.96 4.24
N PHE A 120 -2.80 -11.67 4.10
CA PHE A 120 -3.71 -10.94 3.23
C PHE A 120 -3.34 -11.28 1.79
N SER A 121 -4.17 -12.07 1.10
CA SER A 121 -3.77 -12.65 -0.19
C SER A 121 -4.57 -12.15 -1.38
N LYS A 122 -5.81 -11.72 -1.15
CA LYS A 122 -6.70 -11.32 -2.23
C LYS A 122 -7.54 -10.12 -1.84
N PHE A 123 -7.86 -9.30 -2.82
CA PHE A 123 -8.94 -8.33 -2.68
C PHE A 123 -10.28 -9.04 -2.93
N PHE A 124 -11.17 -8.86 -2.00
CA PHE A 124 -12.59 -9.14 -2.13
C PHE A 124 -13.28 -7.84 -2.54
N ASN A 125 -14.37 -7.93 -3.29
CA ASN A 125 -15.13 -6.75 -3.74
C ASN A 125 -14.28 -5.65 -4.39
N LEU A 126 -13.31 -6.06 -5.22
CA LEU A 126 -12.39 -5.16 -5.91
C LEU A 126 -13.08 -4.07 -6.75
N PRO A 127 -14.20 -4.33 -7.46
CA PRO A 127 -14.89 -3.29 -8.22
C PRO A 127 -15.33 -2.11 -7.37
N GLU A 128 -15.88 -2.34 -6.20
CA GLU A 128 -16.31 -1.27 -5.29
C GLU A 128 -15.10 -0.51 -4.71
N LEU A 129 -14.06 -1.23 -4.28
CA LEU A 129 -12.83 -0.62 -3.80
C LEU A 129 -12.20 0.28 -4.87
N MET A 130 -12.13 -0.19 -6.12
CA MET A 130 -11.57 0.59 -7.22
C MET A 130 -12.46 1.77 -7.60
N ALA A 131 -13.78 1.63 -7.52
CA ALA A 131 -14.70 2.75 -7.73
C ALA A 131 -14.47 3.84 -6.69
N MET A 132 -14.39 3.47 -5.41
CA MET A 132 -14.05 4.41 -4.33
C MET A 132 -12.71 5.09 -4.55
N PHE A 133 -11.66 4.32 -4.89
CA PHE A 133 -10.32 4.88 -5.06
C PHE A 133 -10.24 5.84 -6.25
N LYS A 134 -10.91 5.54 -7.35
CA LYS A 134 -10.98 6.39 -8.54
C LYS A 134 -11.72 7.71 -8.34
N GLU A 135 -12.49 7.87 -7.27
CA GLU A 135 -13.09 9.17 -6.93
C GLU A 135 -12.03 10.25 -6.65
N THR A 136 -10.83 9.84 -6.19
CA THR A 136 -9.74 10.74 -5.81
C THR A 136 -8.44 10.49 -6.58
N ALA A 137 -8.32 9.37 -7.32
CA ALA A 137 -7.09 8.97 -8.00
C ALA A 137 -7.25 9.03 -9.52
N ASP A 138 -6.33 9.71 -10.19
CA ASP A 138 -6.11 9.58 -11.63
C ASP A 138 -4.98 8.55 -11.86
N ILE A 139 -5.33 7.43 -12.46
CA ILE A 139 -4.42 6.30 -12.67
C ILE A 139 -4.11 6.22 -14.15
N LYS A 140 -2.83 6.34 -14.50
CA LYS A 140 -2.31 6.14 -15.86
C LYS A 140 -1.30 5.00 -15.86
N THR A 141 -1.50 4.05 -16.74
CA THR A 141 -0.50 2.99 -17.00
C THR A 141 0.50 3.45 -18.04
N SER A 142 1.67 2.80 -18.08
CA SER A 142 2.72 3.11 -19.06
C SER A 142 2.20 3.05 -20.51
N ASP A 143 1.33 2.11 -20.83
CA ASP A 143 0.71 1.97 -22.15
C ASP A 143 -0.19 3.16 -22.52
N GLN A 144 -0.85 3.75 -21.55
CA GLN A 144 -1.70 4.92 -21.74
C GLN A 144 -0.90 6.22 -21.90
N LEU A 145 0.30 6.25 -21.33
CA LEU A 145 1.14 7.45 -21.37
C LEU A 145 1.92 7.59 -22.67
N HIS A 146 2.02 6.53 -23.49
CA HIS A 146 2.78 6.53 -24.75
C HIS A 146 4.17 7.18 -24.64
N LEU A 147 4.85 6.94 -23.51
CA LEU A 147 6.16 7.51 -23.26
C LEU A 147 7.19 6.95 -24.25
N PRO A 148 8.13 7.77 -24.74
CA PRO A 148 9.23 7.28 -25.56
C PRO A 148 10.16 6.43 -24.66
N VAL A 149 9.91 5.12 -24.63
CA VAL A 149 10.73 4.18 -23.86
C VAL A 149 11.84 3.66 -24.78
N PRO A 150 13.10 3.68 -24.36
CA PRO A 150 14.20 3.07 -25.13
C PRO A 150 13.94 1.58 -25.35
N GLU A 151 14.33 1.08 -26.50
CA GLU A 151 14.28 -0.34 -26.79
C GLU A 151 15.24 -1.09 -25.87
N ALA A 152 14.71 -2.01 -25.06
CA ALA A 152 15.51 -2.80 -24.13
C ALA A 152 15.90 -4.14 -24.75
N LYS A 153 17.20 -4.43 -24.76
CA LYS A 153 17.73 -5.74 -25.16
C LYS A 153 18.02 -6.54 -23.88
N PHE A 154 17.30 -7.65 -23.72
CA PHE A 154 17.51 -8.54 -22.57
C PHE A 154 18.40 -9.69 -22.97
N GLU A 155 19.50 -9.89 -22.26
CA GLU A 155 20.41 -11.01 -22.41
C GLU A 155 20.51 -11.78 -21.09
N THR A 156 20.22 -13.07 -21.15
CA THR A 156 20.35 -13.94 -19.97
C THR A 156 21.69 -14.60 -19.97
N VAL A 157 22.58 -14.18 -19.05
CA VAL A 157 23.88 -14.81 -18.86
C VAL A 157 23.75 -15.86 -17.75
N VAL A 158 23.88 -17.12 -18.13
CA VAL A 158 23.86 -18.25 -17.18
C VAL A 158 25.30 -18.57 -16.78
N VAL A 159 25.60 -18.39 -15.50
CA VAL A 159 26.89 -18.72 -14.91
C VAL A 159 26.74 -19.99 -14.07
N LYS A 160 27.66 -20.95 -14.25
CA LYS A 160 27.69 -22.14 -13.39
C LYS A 160 28.15 -21.75 -11.97
N PRO A 161 27.48 -22.27 -10.92
CA PRO A 161 27.95 -22.05 -9.57
C PRO A 161 29.38 -22.62 -9.38
N SER A 162 30.19 -21.97 -8.54
CA SER A 162 31.49 -22.48 -8.15
C SER A 162 31.36 -23.77 -7.30
N GLU A 163 32.43 -24.54 -7.19
CA GLU A 163 32.44 -25.76 -6.36
C GLU A 163 32.01 -25.47 -4.92
N ILE A 164 32.44 -24.35 -4.34
CA ILE A 164 32.07 -23.91 -2.99
C ILE A 164 30.55 -23.63 -2.89
N GLN A 165 29.96 -23.08 -3.93
CA GLN A 165 28.51 -22.79 -3.96
C GLN A 165 27.64 -24.04 -4.18
N GLN A 166 28.21 -25.10 -4.76
CA GLN A 166 27.52 -26.38 -4.93
C GLN A 166 27.50 -27.20 -3.63
N ASP A 167 28.47 -26.99 -2.75
CA ASP A 167 28.61 -27.69 -1.47
C ASP A 167 27.87 -26.98 -0.31
N MET A 168 27.26 -25.81 -0.54
CA MET A 168 26.45 -25.06 0.43
C MET A 168 24.95 -25.38 0.29
#